data_82346474a0acd8f1f38fcbc39142882c
#
_entry.id   82346474a0acd8f1f38fcbc39142882c
#
_cell.length_a   1.000
_cell.length_b   1.000
_cell.length_c   1.000
_cell.angle_alpha   90.00
_cell.angle_beta   90.00
_cell.angle_gamma   90.00
#
_symmetry.space_group_name_H-M   'P 1'
#
loop_
_entity.id
_entity.type
_entity.pdbx_description
1 polymer ?
#
loop_
_entity_poly.entity_id
_entity_poly.type
_entity_poly.pdbx_seq_one_letter_code
_entity_poly.pdbx_strand_id
1 'polypeptide(L)'
;MTKFPEGRQASAVIPLLWRAQEQEGWLTRPAIEAVADLLGMAYIRVLEVATFYFMFQLQPVGQIAHFQICGTTTCMICGAEDLVSVCKEKISSKPHVISEDGKFSWEEVECLGACANAPMVQIGKDYYEYLTAEKFADLIDQLAAGEVPTPGSQTGRYAAEPATGLTSLQDHEAGKAAFNASVQLAVDLGDTVKRIDGSEVPLLTPWLGKGAKSKAAPKAKVKAAAKTKTAKAKAAK
;
A
#
# COMPACT_ATOMS: atom_id res chain seq x y z
N MET A 1 -1.20 7.96 21.23
CA MET A 1 -1.29 7.79 22.72
C MET A 1 -2.72 7.82 23.20
N THR A 2 -3.52 8.81 22.82
CA THR A 2 -4.93 8.99 23.29
C THR A 2 -5.91 7.84 22.96
N LYS A 3 -5.54 6.94 22.05
CA LYS A 3 -6.36 5.74 21.71
C LYS A 3 -6.30 4.65 22.78
N PHE A 4 -5.36 4.73 23.70
CA PHE A 4 -5.12 3.69 24.70
C PHE A 4 -5.49 4.21 26.08
N PRO A 5 -6.06 3.36 26.97
CA PRO A 5 -6.37 3.73 28.33
C PRO A 5 -5.16 4.22 29.11
N GLU A 6 -5.38 5.04 30.12
CA GLU A 6 -4.33 5.47 31.02
C GLU A 6 -3.60 4.28 31.67
N GLY A 7 -2.27 4.33 31.74
CA GLY A 7 -1.44 3.22 32.21
C GLY A 7 -1.26 2.07 31.21
N ARG A 8 -1.86 2.14 30.01
CA ARG A 8 -1.74 1.12 28.96
C ARG A 8 -1.05 1.62 27.69
N GLN A 9 -0.27 2.70 27.79
CA GLN A 9 0.39 3.34 26.65
C GLN A 9 1.40 2.44 25.96
N ALA A 10 1.95 1.43 26.63
CA ALA A 10 2.82 0.44 26.01
C ALA A 10 2.18 -0.29 24.81
N SER A 11 0.84 -0.41 24.78
CA SER A 11 0.10 -0.96 23.64
C SER A 11 0.21 -0.11 22.37
N ALA A 12 0.71 1.12 22.48
CA ALA A 12 0.95 2.00 21.31
C ALA A 12 2.26 1.69 20.57
N VAL A 13 3.05 0.70 21.00
CA VAL A 13 4.36 0.39 20.41
C VAL A 13 4.29 0.12 18.91
N ILE A 14 3.37 -0.72 18.46
CA ILE A 14 3.21 -1.06 17.03
C ILE A 14 2.84 0.18 16.20
N PRO A 15 1.77 0.93 16.51
CA PRO A 15 1.43 2.12 15.73
C PRO A 15 2.48 3.23 15.78
N LEU A 16 3.27 3.34 16.84
CA LEU A 16 4.37 4.31 16.90
C LEU A 16 5.56 3.87 16.05
N LEU A 17 5.95 2.59 16.10
CA LEU A 17 6.97 2.05 15.20
C LEU A 17 6.55 2.20 13.74
N TRP A 18 5.27 1.91 13.42
CA TRP A 18 4.76 2.11 12.08
C TRP A 18 4.89 3.57 11.64
N ARG A 19 4.52 4.50 12.50
CA ARG A 19 4.63 5.93 12.19
C ARG A 19 6.08 6.38 12.02
N ALA A 20 7.01 5.84 12.81
CA ALA A 20 8.44 6.09 12.67
C ALA A 20 8.97 5.53 11.34
N GLN A 21 8.51 4.34 10.94
CA GLN A 21 8.87 3.76 9.64
C GLN A 21 8.36 4.57 8.46
N GLU A 22 7.17 5.15 8.55
CA GLU A 22 6.63 6.02 7.49
C GLU A 22 7.48 7.27 7.25
N GLN A 23 8.20 7.74 8.26
CA GLN A 23 9.07 8.90 8.16
C GLN A 23 10.36 8.58 7.40
N GLU A 24 11.04 7.49 7.76
CA GLU A 24 12.37 7.14 7.22
C GLU A 24 12.31 6.01 6.17
N GLY A 25 11.17 5.31 6.08
CA GLY A 25 10.99 4.10 5.29
C GLY A 25 11.45 2.81 5.95
N TRP A 26 12.21 2.94 7.03
CA TRP A 26 12.70 1.83 7.84
C TRP A 26 12.89 2.29 9.29
N LEU A 27 13.02 1.33 10.20
CA LEU A 27 13.21 1.61 11.62
C LEU A 27 14.70 1.73 11.95
N THR A 28 15.17 2.95 12.07
CA THR A 28 16.53 3.22 12.58
C THR A 28 16.61 2.91 14.08
N ARG A 29 17.80 2.58 14.54
CA ARG A 29 18.01 2.38 15.99
C ARG A 29 17.58 3.59 16.82
N PRO A 30 17.94 4.84 16.48
CA PRO A 30 17.44 6.02 17.21
C PRO A 30 15.92 6.14 17.21
N ALA A 31 15.23 5.75 16.12
CA ALA A 31 13.78 5.78 16.09
C ALA A 31 13.16 4.77 17.07
N ILE A 32 13.73 3.55 17.15
CA ILE A 32 13.30 2.54 18.12
C ILE A 32 13.55 3.00 19.57
N GLU A 33 14.73 3.61 19.84
CA GLU A 33 15.07 4.17 21.13
C GLU A 33 14.11 5.32 21.53
N ALA A 34 13.79 6.22 20.61
CA ALA A 34 12.82 7.30 20.85
C ALA A 34 11.41 6.79 21.16
N VAL A 35 10.96 5.73 20.49
CA VAL A 35 9.67 5.06 20.79
C VAL A 35 9.72 4.41 22.19
N ALA A 36 10.83 3.78 22.54
CA ALA A 36 11.01 3.17 23.86
C ALA A 36 10.93 4.23 24.97
N ASP A 37 11.65 5.32 24.83
CA ASP A 37 11.65 6.44 25.79
C ASP A 37 10.25 7.06 25.92
N LEU A 38 9.57 7.30 24.79
CA LEU A 38 8.22 7.86 24.78
C LEU A 38 7.20 6.99 25.53
N LEU A 39 7.39 5.67 25.50
CA LEU A 39 6.50 4.69 26.14
C LEU A 39 6.96 4.28 27.55
N GLY A 40 8.13 4.73 28.00
CA GLY A 40 8.74 4.29 29.25
C GLY A 40 9.08 2.78 29.23
N MET A 41 9.43 2.25 28.07
CA MET A 41 9.79 0.84 27.86
C MET A 41 11.30 0.68 27.71
N ALA A 42 11.83 -0.48 28.12
CA ALA A 42 13.22 -0.80 27.80
C ALA A 42 13.38 -0.97 26.29
N TYR A 43 14.47 -0.44 25.72
CA TYR A 43 14.79 -0.56 24.28
C TYR A 43 14.63 -1.96 23.74
N ILE A 44 15.15 -2.97 24.46
CA ILE A 44 15.08 -4.38 24.04
C ILE A 44 13.64 -4.85 23.81
N ARG A 45 12.67 -4.37 24.62
CA ARG A 45 11.25 -4.75 24.47
C ARG A 45 10.62 -4.15 23.24
N VAL A 46 11.02 -2.94 22.86
CA VAL A 46 10.56 -2.32 21.61
C VAL A 46 11.23 -2.98 20.41
N LEU A 47 12.52 -3.31 20.54
CA LEU A 47 13.26 -4.05 19.50
C LEU A 47 12.67 -5.46 19.27
N GLU A 48 12.27 -6.17 20.31
CA GLU A 48 11.56 -7.47 20.17
C GLU A 48 10.33 -7.34 19.28
N VAL A 49 9.53 -6.30 19.46
CA VAL A 49 8.34 -6.04 18.63
C VAL A 49 8.74 -5.72 17.18
N ALA A 50 9.74 -4.87 17.00
CA ALA A 50 10.23 -4.49 15.68
C ALA A 50 10.80 -5.68 14.89
N THR A 51 11.46 -6.62 15.55
CA THR A 51 12.02 -7.82 14.92
C THR A 51 10.99 -8.94 14.73
N PHE A 52 9.94 -8.98 15.53
CA PHE A 52 8.90 -10.00 15.45
C PHE A 52 7.96 -9.78 14.26
N TYR A 53 7.56 -8.55 13.98
CA TYR A 53 6.62 -8.24 12.90
C TYR A 53 7.35 -7.92 11.60
N PHE A 54 7.21 -8.75 10.58
CA PHE A 54 7.86 -8.58 9.27
C PHE A 54 7.41 -7.35 8.48
N MET A 55 6.36 -6.67 8.91
CA MET A 55 5.99 -5.37 8.32
C MET A 55 7.00 -4.27 8.64
N PHE A 56 7.88 -4.47 9.61
CA PHE A 56 8.91 -3.49 9.96
C PHE A 56 10.22 -3.78 9.22
N GLN A 57 10.70 -2.76 8.53
CA GLN A 57 11.99 -2.79 7.85
C GLN A 57 13.09 -2.36 8.80
N LEU A 58 14.06 -3.23 9.04
CA LEU A 58 15.21 -2.97 9.93
C LEU A 58 16.49 -2.59 9.17
N GLN A 59 16.39 -2.48 7.85
CA GLN A 59 17.46 -2.09 6.95
C GLN A 59 16.96 -0.96 6.04
N PRO A 60 17.85 -0.11 5.53
CA PRO A 60 17.48 0.92 4.58
C PRO A 60 16.74 0.34 3.38
N VAL A 61 15.71 1.04 2.94
CA VAL A 61 14.90 0.71 1.76
C VAL A 61 14.99 1.80 0.71
N GLY A 62 14.49 1.55 -0.48
CA GLY A 62 14.45 2.54 -1.55
C GLY A 62 13.75 3.84 -1.11
N GLN A 63 14.24 4.96 -1.62
CA GLN A 63 13.74 6.29 -1.23
C GLN A 63 12.29 6.52 -1.66
N ILE A 64 11.89 5.99 -2.83
CA ILE A 64 10.55 6.15 -3.37
C ILE A 64 9.65 5.03 -2.87
N ALA A 65 10.03 3.76 -3.10
CA ALA A 65 9.20 2.64 -2.74
C ALA A 65 10.00 1.39 -2.36
N HIS A 66 9.40 0.60 -1.48
CA HIS A 66 9.79 -0.75 -1.17
C HIS A 66 8.66 -1.69 -1.56
N PHE A 67 8.95 -2.65 -2.44
CA PHE A 67 7.97 -3.59 -2.98
C PHE A 67 8.00 -4.89 -2.20
N GLN A 68 6.87 -5.29 -1.65
CA GLN A 68 6.70 -6.55 -0.95
C GLN A 68 5.83 -7.48 -1.80
N ILE A 69 6.45 -8.47 -2.43
CA ILE A 69 5.78 -9.40 -3.35
C ILE A 69 5.30 -10.61 -2.57
N CYS A 70 4.01 -10.89 -2.61
CA CYS A 70 3.45 -12.09 -2.01
C CYS A 70 3.90 -13.33 -2.78
N GLY A 71 4.76 -14.17 -2.16
CA GLY A 71 5.30 -15.42 -2.74
C GLY A 71 4.56 -16.68 -2.33
N THR A 72 3.43 -16.58 -1.58
CA THR A 72 2.71 -17.75 -1.08
C THR A 72 1.91 -18.43 -2.20
N THR A 73 1.58 -19.70 -2.01
CA THR A 73 1.06 -20.65 -3.00
C THR A 73 0.08 -20.07 -4.01
N THR A 74 -0.95 -19.33 -3.57
CA THR A 74 -1.95 -18.78 -4.51
C THR A 74 -1.34 -17.73 -5.44
N CYS A 75 -0.55 -16.79 -4.91
CA CYS A 75 0.12 -15.79 -5.72
C CYS A 75 1.17 -16.43 -6.65
N MET A 76 1.90 -17.43 -6.15
CA MET A 76 2.88 -18.18 -6.94
C MET A 76 2.22 -18.88 -8.13
N ILE A 77 1.10 -19.60 -7.93
CA ILE A 77 0.33 -20.24 -9.00
C ILE A 77 -0.21 -19.23 -10.01
N CYS A 78 -0.53 -18.01 -9.55
CA CYS A 78 -1.07 -16.94 -10.38
C CYS A 78 -0.01 -16.05 -11.04
N GLY A 79 1.30 -16.36 -10.90
CA GLY A 79 2.39 -15.66 -11.59
C GLY A 79 3.22 -14.71 -10.74
N ALA A 80 3.30 -14.89 -9.40
CA ALA A 80 4.15 -14.06 -8.56
C ALA A 80 5.65 -14.19 -8.90
N GLU A 81 6.09 -15.34 -9.44
CA GLU A 81 7.46 -15.53 -9.91
C GLU A 81 7.81 -14.60 -11.06
N ASP A 82 6.84 -14.25 -11.92
CA ASP A 82 7.05 -13.28 -13.00
C ASP A 82 7.24 -11.87 -12.40
N LEU A 83 6.50 -11.52 -11.35
CA LEU A 83 6.68 -10.25 -10.63
C LEU A 83 8.07 -10.17 -9.97
N VAL A 84 8.52 -11.26 -9.36
CA VAL A 84 9.89 -11.36 -8.80
C VAL A 84 10.95 -11.18 -9.91
N SER A 85 10.69 -11.73 -11.09
CA SER A 85 11.59 -11.56 -12.24
C SER A 85 11.67 -10.10 -12.70
N VAL A 86 10.56 -9.38 -12.72
CA VAL A 86 10.53 -7.92 -12.97
C VAL A 86 11.34 -7.16 -11.92
N CYS A 87 11.22 -7.52 -10.63
CA CYS A 87 12.04 -6.90 -9.58
C CYS A 87 13.52 -7.13 -9.79
N LYS A 88 13.92 -8.35 -10.17
CA LYS A 88 15.32 -8.69 -10.44
C LYS A 88 15.90 -7.92 -11.62
N GLU A 89 15.09 -7.64 -12.62
CA GLU A 89 15.49 -6.90 -13.81
C GLU A 89 15.51 -5.38 -13.56
N LYS A 90 14.47 -4.81 -12.98
CA LYS A 90 14.27 -3.36 -12.88
C LYS A 90 14.82 -2.74 -11.60
N ILE A 91 15.00 -3.50 -10.54
CA ILE A 91 15.38 -2.95 -9.23
C ILE A 91 16.75 -3.47 -8.80
N SER A 92 16.83 -4.74 -8.49
CA SER A 92 18.08 -5.40 -8.06
C SER A 92 17.94 -6.91 -8.19
N SER A 93 19.01 -7.59 -8.57
CA SER A 93 19.06 -9.05 -8.69
C SER A 93 18.82 -9.80 -7.38
N LYS A 94 18.93 -9.12 -6.23
CA LYS A 94 18.75 -9.71 -4.89
C LYS A 94 17.72 -8.91 -4.10
N PRO A 95 16.87 -9.58 -3.29
CA PRO A 95 15.98 -8.92 -2.35
C PRO A 95 16.78 -8.10 -1.32
N HIS A 96 16.13 -7.11 -0.73
CA HIS A 96 16.69 -6.17 0.26
C HIS A 96 17.86 -5.30 -0.22
N VAL A 97 18.22 -5.38 -1.48
CA VAL A 97 19.24 -4.50 -2.07
C VAL A 97 18.54 -3.32 -2.75
N ILE A 98 19.04 -2.12 -2.44
CA ILE A 98 18.53 -0.88 -3.03
C ILE A 98 19.05 -0.78 -4.48
N SER A 99 18.18 -0.31 -5.40
CA SER A 99 18.54 -0.05 -6.79
C SER A 99 19.71 0.92 -6.91
N GLU A 100 20.45 0.88 -8.02
CA GLU A 100 21.64 1.73 -8.23
C GLU A 100 21.33 3.23 -8.16
N ASP A 101 20.11 3.63 -8.55
CA ASP A 101 19.63 5.01 -8.46
C ASP A 101 19.07 5.39 -7.07
N GLY A 102 19.07 4.46 -6.12
CA GLY A 102 18.60 4.67 -4.75
C GLY A 102 17.07 4.70 -4.56
N LYS A 103 16.31 4.55 -5.64
CA LYS A 103 14.86 4.79 -5.61
C LYS A 103 14.07 3.64 -5.01
N PHE A 104 14.44 2.40 -5.33
CA PHE A 104 13.63 1.22 -5.09
C PHE A 104 14.36 0.13 -4.33
N SER A 105 13.60 -0.69 -3.64
CA SER A 105 14.04 -1.98 -3.10
C SER A 105 12.86 -2.95 -3.09
N TRP A 106 13.11 -4.22 -2.93
CA TRP A 106 12.07 -5.24 -2.93
C TRP A 106 12.41 -6.41 -2.01
N GLU A 107 11.37 -7.13 -1.62
CA GLU A 107 11.46 -8.41 -0.91
C GLU A 107 10.30 -9.32 -1.30
N GLU A 108 10.48 -10.62 -1.11
CA GLU A 108 9.40 -11.59 -1.13
C GLU A 108 8.87 -11.79 0.28
N VAL A 109 7.54 -11.78 0.44
CA VAL A 109 6.87 -11.89 1.73
C VAL A 109 5.84 -13.01 1.72
N GLU A 110 5.45 -13.43 2.92
CA GLU A 110 4.35 -14.37 3.13
C GLU A 110 2.99 -13.77 2.75
N CYS A 111 1.94 -14.61 2.81
CA CYS A 111 0.60 -14.24 2.37
C CYS A 111 0.08 -12.96 3.03
N LEU A 112 -0.26 -11.98 2.19
CA LEU A 112 -0.83 -10.70 2.59
C LEU A 112 -2.38 -10.68 2.60
N GLY A 113 -3.02 -11.82 2.32
CA GLY A 113 -4.46 -11.99 2.47
C GLY A 113 -5.33 -11.55 1.28
N ALA A 114 -4.73 -11.13 0.17
CA ALA A 114 -5.48 -10.73 -1.05
C ALA A 114 -5.58 -11.84 -2.11
N CYS A 115 -5.66 -13.09 -1.70
CA CYS A 115 -5.62 -14.26 -2.59
C CYS A 115 -6.71 -14.27 -3.66
N ALA A 116 -7.86 -13.64 -3.40
CA ALA A 116 -8.94 -13.53 -4.40
C ALA A 116 -8.53 -12.76 -5.66
N ASN A 117 -7.54 -11.86 -5.54
CA ASN A 117 -7.01 -11.03 -6.62
C ASN A 117 -5.49 -11.21 -6.78
N ALA A 118 -5.02 -12.45 -6.64
CA ALA A 118 -3.63 -12.81 -6.88
C ALA A 118 -3.24 -12.68 -8.38
N PRO A 119 -1.95 -12.41 -8.70
CA PRO A 119 -0.89 -12.09 -7.77
C PRO A 119 -0.93 -10.61 -7.34
N MET A 120 -0.29 -10.30 -6.22
CA MET A 120 -0.33 -8.97 -5.65
C MET A 120 1.00 -8.52 -5.04
N VAL A 121 1.17 -7.20 -4.94
CA VAL A 121 2.30 -6.54 -4.32
C VAL A 121 1.79 -5.50 -3.31
N GLN A 122 2.43 -5.39 -2.17
CA GLN A 122 2.24 -4.28 -1.25
C GLN A 122 3.32 -3.21 -1.48
N ILE A 123 2.90 -1.96 -1.53
CA ILE A 123 3.77 -0.80 -1.60
C ILE A 123 3.36 0.15 -0.47
N GLY A 124 4.20 0.26 0.56
CA GLY A 124 3.84 1.04 1.74
C GLY A 124 2.58 0.48 2.43
N LYS A 125 1.48 1.23 2.41
CA LYS A 125 0.20 0.84 3.03
C LYS A 125 -0.77 0.19 2.07
N ASP A 126 -0.49 0.25 0.78
CA ASP A 126 -1.45 -0.05 -0.27
C ASP A 126 -1.15 -1.38 -0.95
N TYR A 127 -2.20 -2.08 -1.33
CA TYR A 127 -2.16 -3.29 -2.13
C TYR A 127 -2.40 -2.94 -3.59
N TYR A 128 -1.60 -3.52 -4.46
CA TYR A 128 -1.78 -3.53 -5.92
C TYR A 128 -2.04 -4.97 -6.32
N GLU A 129 -3.24 -5.22 -6.80
CA GLU A 129 -3.78 -6.57 -6.94
C GLU A 129 -4.08 -6.91 -8.41
N TYR A 130 -4.16 -8.22 -8.71
CA TYR A 130 -4.46 -8.73 -10.04
C TYR A 130 -3.44 -8.27 -11.09
N LEU A 131 -2.18 -8.40 -10.73
CA LEU A 131 -1.06 -7.93 -11.53
C LEU A 131 -0.65 -8.94 -12.61
N THR A 132 -0.07 -8.42 -13.67
CA THR A 132 0.79 -9.15 -14.62
C THR A 132 2.20 -8.56 -14.58
N ALA A 133 3.18 -9.23 -15.16
CA ALA A 133 4.55 -8.72 -15.25
C ALA A 133 4.59 -7.33 -15.91
N GLU A 134 3.85 -7.14 -17.01
CA GLU A 134 3.77 -5.88 -17.75
C GLU A 134 3.17 -4.77 -16.87
N LYS A 135 2.02 -5.02 -16.23
CA LYS A 135 1.39 -4.04 -15.35
C LYS A 135 2.26 -3.66 -14.17
N PHE A 136 2.97 -4.63 -13.62
CA PHE A 136 3.88 -4.36 -12.51
C PHE A 136 5.10 -3.56 -12.96
N ALA A 137 5.64 -3.87 -14.14
CA ALA A 137 6.72 -3.06 -14.72
C ALA A 137 6.28 -1.61 -14.96
N ASP A 138 5.06 -1.41 -15.47
CA ASP A 138 4.46 -0.08 -15.67
C ASP A 138 4.27 0.67 -14.34
N LEU A 139 3.87 -0.02 -13.26
CA LEU A 139 3.76 0.58 -11.93
C LEU A 139 5.12 1.10 -11.42
N ILE A 140 6.19 0.33 -11.61
CA ILE A 140 7.54 0.76 -11.24
C ILE A 140 7.94 1.99 -12.04
N ASP A 141 7.66 2.03 -13.34
CA ASP A 141 8.02 3.14 -14.21
C ASP A 141 7.22 4.42 -13.87
N GLN A 142 5.92 4.30 -13.55
CA GLN A 142 5.11 5.42 -13.06
C GLN A 142 5.68 6.00 -11.76
N LEU A 143 6.01 5.15 -10.80
CA LEU A 143 6.64 5.59 -9.53
C LEU A 143 8.01 6.24 -9.77
N ALA A 144 8.81 5.71 -10.70
CA ALA A 144 10.10 6.31 -11.09
C ALA A 144 9.94 7.69 -11.71
N ALA A 145 8.83 7.93 -12.42
CA ALA A 145 8.46 9.22 -13.00
C ALA A 145 7.83 10.20 -11.98
N GLY A 146 7.60 9.76 -10.74
CA GLY A 146 6.97 10.58 -9.69
C GLY A 146 5.44 10.56 -9.74
N GLU A 147 4.85 9.62 -10.48
CA GLU A 147 3.40 9.40 -10.49
C GLU A 147 3.04 8.39 -9.40
N VAL A 148 1.88 8.56 -8.76
CA VAL A 148 1.35 7.60 -7.78
C VAL A 148 0.21 6.82 -8.42
N PRO A 149 0.41 5.54 -8.75
CA PRO A 149 -0.63 4.71 -9.34
C PRO A 149 -1.79 4.50 -8.37
N THR A 150 -3.00 4.31 -8.90
CA THR A 150 -4.17 4.01 -8.09
C THR A 150 -4.04 2.60 -7.49
N PRO A 151 -4.08 2.43 -6.16
CA PRO A 151 -4.03 1.14 -5.51
C PRO A 151 -5.26 0.26 -5.79
N GLY A 152 -5.19 -0.97 -5.32
CA GLY A 152 -6.26 -1.96 -5.44
C GLY A 152 -6.15 -2.79 -6.71
N SER A 153 -7.28 -3.31 -7.16
CA SER A 153 -7.34 -4.16 -8.34
C SER A 153 -6.97 -3.41 -9.63
N GLN A 154 -5.98 -3.90 -10.34
CA GLN A 154 -5.51 -3.32 -11.60
C GLN A 154 -6.38 -3.75 -12.82
N THR A 155 -7.45 -4.49 -12.58
CA THR A 155 -8.41 -4.92 -13.61
C THR A 155 -9.81 -4.38 -13.36
N GLY A 156 -10.04 -3.68 -12.24
CA GLY A 156 -11.36 -3.20 -11.82
C GLY A 156 -12.23 -4.28 -11.17
N ARG A 157 -11.73 -5.51 -10.99
CA ARG A 157 -12.44 -6.54 -10.25
C ARG A 157 -12.48 -6.17 -8.78
N TYR A 158 -13.69 -6.01 -8.25
CA TYR A 158 -13.90 -5.65 -6.86
C TYR A 158 -13.91 -6.90 -5.97
N ALA A 159 -13.03 -6.94 -4.98
CA ALA A 159 -12.93 -8.04 -4.01
C ALA A 159 -12.96 -9.43 -4.66
N ALA A 160 -13.75 -10.35 -4.16
CA ALA A 160 -13.86 -11.74 -4.62
C ALA A 160 -15.02 -11.97 -5.60
N GLU A 161 -15.50 -10.94 -6.29
CA GLU A 161 -16.55 -11.10 -7.29
C GLU A 161 -16.11 -11.98 -8.47
N PRO A 162 -17.04 -12.62 -9.19
CA PRO A 162 -16.70 -13.41 -10.37
C PRO A 162 -15.94 -12.59 -11.42
N ALA A 163 -14.91 -13.17 -12.03
CA ALA A 163 -14.11 -12.50 -13.06
C ALA A 163 -14.93 -12.12 -14.31
N THR A 164 -16.05 -12.83 -14.55
CA THR A 164 -16.99 -12.57 -15.65
C THR A 164 -18.07 -11.54 -15.29
N GLY A 165 -17.99 -10.94 -14.11
CA GLY A 165 -19.01 -10.05 -13.56
C GLY A 165 -20.12 -10.79 -12.81
N LEU A 166 -20.98 -10.01 -12.16
CA LEU A 166 -22.09 -10.55 -11.37
C LEU A 166 -23.19 -11.12 -12.24
N THR A 167 -23.67 -12.32 -11.88
CA THR A 167 -24.81 -12.98 -12.54
C THR A 167 -26.10 -12.91 -11.70
N SER A 168 -25.97 -12.48 -10.43
CA SER A 168 -27.09 -12.34 -9.48
C SER A 168 -26.93 -11.06 -8.66
N LEU A 169 -27.99 -10.59 -8.03
CA LEU A 169 -28.01 -9.40 -7.17
C LEU A 169 -27.48 -8.12 -7.85
N GLN A 170 -27.57 -8.03 -9.17
CA GLN A 170 -27.03 -6.90 -9.95
C GLN A 170 -27.64 -5.56 -9.52
N ASP A 171 -28.96 -5.52 -9.26
CA ASP A 171 -29.64 -4.30 -8.81
C ASP A 171 -29.18 -3.87 -7.41
N HIS A 172 -28.86 -4.84 -6.53
CA HIS A 172 -28.34 -4.60 -5.21
C HIS A 172 -26.93 -4.00 -5.24
N GLU A 173 -26.13 -4.44 -6.19
CA GLU A 173 -24.76 -3.98 -6.38
C GLU A 173 -24.69 -2.69 -7.23
N ALA A 174 -25.77 -2.32 -7.90
CA ALA A 174 -25.83 -1.11 -8.70
C ALA A 174 -25.61 0.14 -7.82
N GLY A 175 -24.63 0.95 -8.19
CA GLY A 175 -24.29 2.18 -7.46
C GLY A 175 -23.34 2.00 -6.28
N LYS A 176 -22.76 0.82 -6.07
CA LYS A 176 -21.66 0.66 -5.12
C LYS A 176 -20.45 1.53 -5.50
N ALA A 177 -19.70 1.90 -4.47
CA ALA A 177 -18.44 2.63 -4.67
C ALA A 177 -17.48 1.80 -5.55
N ALA A 178 -16.75 2.47 -6.43
CA ALA A 178 -15.76 1.83 -7.32
C ALA A 178 -14.57 1.21 -6.56
N PHE A 179 -14.36 1.65 -5.32
CA PHE A 179 -13.24 1.25 -4.48
C PHE A 179 -13.71 0.75 -3.11
N ASN A 180 -12.99 -0.18 -2.52
CA ASN A 180 -13.13 -0.49 -1.11
C ASN A 180 -12.65 0.69 -0.24
N ALA A 181 -12.91 0.63 1.06
CA ALA A 181 -12.59 1.74 1.96
C ALA A 181 -11.10 2.09 2.02
N SER A 182 -10.21 1.11 1.89
CA SER A 182 -8.75 1.33 1.90
C SER A 182 -8.27 2.03 0.63
N VAL A 183 -8.72 1.56 -0.53
CA VAL A 183 -8.39 2.19 -1.82
C VAL A 183 -8.99 3.58 -1.93
N GLN A 184 -10.24 3.77 -1.46
CA GLN A 184 -10.87 5.09 -1.43
C GLN A 184 -10.08 6.06 -0.55
N LEU A 185 -9.60 5.62 0.61
CA LEU A 185 -8.75 6.44 1.48
C LEU A 185 -7.45 6.82 0.78
N ALA A 186 -6.81 5.88 0.09
CA ALA A 186 -5.60 6.15 -0.67
C ALA A 186 -5.83 7.18 -1.78
N VAL A 187 -6.92 7.04 -2.52
CA VAL A 187 -7.32 8.00 -3.59
C VAL A 187 -7.61 9.39 -2.99
N ASP A 188 -8.26 9.44 -1.83
CA ASP A 188 -8.57 10.72 -1.15
C ASP A 188 -7.31 11.40 -0.61
N LEU A 189 -6.30 10.65 -0.19
CA LEU A 189 -5.00 11.16 0.27
C LEU A 189 -4.09 11.59 -0.90
N GLY A 190 -4.23 10.93 -2.03
CA GLY A 190 -3.51 11.21 -3.27
C GLY A 190 -2.12 10.59 -3.34
N ASP A 191 -1.21 10.90 -2.42
CA ASP A 191 0.14 10.35 -2.39
C ASP A 191 0.37 9.56 -1.09
N THR A 192 0.25 8.25 -1.18
CA THR A 192 0.41 7.33 -0.05
C THR A 192 1.82 6.72 0.04
N VAL A 193 2.64 6.94 -0.97
CA VAL A 193 4.04 6.45 -1.04
C VAL A 193 5.00 7.46 -0.40
N LYS A 194 4.61 8.74 -0.39
CA LYS A 194 5.42 9.82 0.20
C LYS A 194 5.78 9.55 1.66
N ARG A 195 7.03 9.80 2.00
CA ARG A 195 7.48 9.83 3.39
C ARG A 195 6.76 10.94 4.15
N ILE A 196 6.35 10.66 5.39
CA ILE A 196 5.69 11.67 6.21
C ILE A 196 6.72 12.68 6.73
N ASP A 197 6.32 13.94 6.79
CA ASP A 197 7.15 15.07 7.23
C ASP A 197 6.57 15.82 8.45
N GLY A 198 5.45 15.33 9.00
CA GLY A 198 4.76 15.94 10.13
C GLY A 198 3.70 16.98 9.74
N SER A 199 3.53 17.25 8.44
CA SER A 199 2.49 18.16 7.93
C SER A 199 1.14 17.45 7.73
N GLU A 200 1.10 16.14 7.87
CA GLU A 200 -0.08 15.33 7.67
C GLU A 200 -1.17 15.64 8.69
N VAL A 201 -2.41 15.57 8.21
CA VAL A 201 -3.58 15.77 9.07
C VAL A 201 -3.58 14.72 10.20
N PRO A 202 -3.70 15.15 11.47
CA PRO A 202 -3.77 14.23 12.59
C PRO A 202 -4.93 13.25 12.45
N LEU A 203 -4.73 12.01 12.87
CA LEU A 203 -5.82 11.03 12.94
C LEU A 203 -6.97 11.57 13.79
N LEU A 204 -8.17 11.59 13.22
CA LEU A 204 -9.36 11.99 13.95
C LEU A 204 -9.69 10.94 15.00
N THR A 205 -9.98 11.42 16.20
CA THR A 205 -10.41 10.60 17.34
C THR A 205 -11.82 11.02 17.78
N PRO A 206 -12.86 10.74 16.98
CA PRO A 206 -14.22 11.26 17.23
C PRO A 206 -14.81 10.80 18.57
N TRP A 207 -14.30 9.72 19.14
CA TRP A 207 -14.69 9.21 20.46
C TRP A 207 -14.10 10.00 21.65
N LEU A 208 -13.16 10.91 21.43
CA LEU A 208 -12.57 11.74 22.49
C LEU A 208 -13.24 13.12 22.64
N GLY A 209 -14.44 13.28 22.08
CA GLY A 209 -15.19 14.55 22.14
C GLY A 209 -14.92 15.47 20.94
N LYS A 210 -15.65 16.56 20.85
CA LYS A 210 -15.81 17.45 19.69
C LYS A 210 -14.51 17.72 18.94
N GLY A 211 -14.16 16.81 18.02
CA GLY A 211 -13.04 16.98 17.12
C GLY A 211 -13.25 18.20 16.22
N ALA A 212 -12.18 18.96 16.01
CA ALA A 212 -12.19 20.08 15.08
C ALA A 212 -12.74 19.59 13.71
N LYS A 213 -13.70 20.31 13.16
CA LYS A 213 -14.19 20.05 11.81
C LYS A 213 -13.02 20.16 10.85
N SER A 214 -12.58 19.02 10.33
CA SER A 214 -11.64 18.98 9.22
C SER A 214 -12.18 19.85 8.09
N LYS A 215 -11.42 20.84 7.66
CA LYS A 215 -11.65 21.48 6.37
C LYS A 215 -11.36 20.39 5.34
N ALA A 216 -12.39 19.94 4.64
CA ALA A 216 -12.25 18.96 3.57
C ALA A 216 -11.16 19.42 2.60
N ALA A 217 -10.19 18.55 2.35
CA ALA A 217 -9.20 18.77 1.32
C ALA A 217 -9.92 19.02 -0.03
N PRO A 218 -9.38 19.89 -0.91
CA PRO A 218 -10.00 20.18 -2.17
C PRO A 218 -10.11 18.89 -3.00
N LYS A 219 -11.34 18.52 -3.37
CA LYS A 219 -11.60 17.37 -4.23
C LYS A 219 -10.81 17.51 -5.53
N ALA A 220 -9.80 16.69 -5.72
CA ALA A 220 -9.11 16.55 -6.98
C ALA A 220 -10.14 16.17 -8.05
N LYS A 221 -10.28 16.99 -9.09
CA LYS A 221 -11.14 16.67 -10.23
C LYS A 221 -10.47 15.56 -11.03
N VAL A 222 -10.89 14.33 -10.82
CA VAL A 222 -10.54 13.20 -11.69
C VAL A 222 -11.09 13.52 -13.08
N LYS A 223 -10.20 13.76 -14.06
CA LYS A 223 -10.59 13.86 -15.46
C LYS A 223 -11.06 12.48 -15.91
N ALA A 224 -12.35 12.35 -16.16
CA ALA A 224 -12.92 11.13 -16.76
C ALA A 224 -12.23 10.86 -18.12
N ALA A 225 -11.63 9.69 -18.23
CA ALA A 225 -11.09 9.22 -19.51
C ALA A 225 -12.20 9.13 -20.56
N ALA A 226 -11.98 9.78 -21.69
CA ALA A 226 -12.93 9.84 -22.79
C ALA A 226 -13.17 8.44 -23.36
N LYS A 227 -14.42 8.00 -23.37
CA LYS A 227 -14.86 6.78 -24.05
C LYS A 227 -14.58 6.91 -25.54
N THR A 228 -13.65 6.14 -26.07
CA THR A 228 -13.43 5.97 -27.50
C THR A 228 -14.63 5.23 -28.10
N LYS A 229 -15.41 5.91 -28.92
CA LYS A 229 -16.48 5.30 -29.72
C LYS A 229 -15.84 4.45 -30.81
N THR A 230 -16.02 3.15 -30.73
CA THR A 230 -15.75 2.23 -31.85
C THR A 230 -16.72 2.50 -32.99
N ALA A 231 -16.19 2.96 -34.10
CA ALA A 231 -16.94 3.11 -35.35
C ALA A 231 -17.23 1.72 -35.93
N LYS A 232 -18.50 1.40 -36.12
CA LYS A 232 -18.98 0.27 -36.89
C LYS A 232 -18.59 0.45 -38.36
N ALA A 233 -17.68 -0.39 -38.87
CA ALA A 233 -17.52 -0.53 -40.32
C ALA A 233 -18.67 -1.35 -40.88
N LYS A 234 -19.47 -0.73 -41.72
CA LYS A 234 -20.47 -1.40 -42.57
C LYS A 234 -19.75 -2.19 -43.67
N ALA A 235 -20.01 -3.49 -43.71
CA ALA A 235 -19.77 -4.29 -44.92
C ALA A 235 -20.80 -3.90 -45.99
N ALA A 236 -20.32 -3.67 -47.20
CA ALA A 236 -21.12 -3.66 -48.41
C ALA A 236 -20.26 -4.19 -49.56
N LYS A 237 -20.79 -5.25 -50.14
CA LYS A 237 -20.51 -5.96 -51.38
C LYS A 237 -19.30 -6.90 -51.41
#